data_f901f3da0e7feb4cf88bc67a180cd31a
#
_entry.id   f901f3da0e7feb4cf88bc67a180cd31a
#
_cell.length_a   1.000
_cell.length_b   1.000
_cell.length_c   1.000
_cell.angle_alpha   90.00
_cell.angle_beta   90.00
_cell.angle_gamma   90.00
#
_symmetry.space_group_name_H-M   'P 1'
#
loop_
_entity.id
_entity.type
_entity.pdbx_description
1 polymer ?
#
loop_
_entity_poly.entity_id
_entity_poly.type
_entity_poly.pdbx_seq_one_letter_code
_entity_poly.pdbx_strand_id
1 'polypeptide(L)'
;MSEIISAKNVTTAYGARIMHDNVSFNVKKAEIYGFLGGSGSGKTTLMKTLIYLNQPKSGEIKIFGEDIWSVGEDRRNEIRLKCGVMFQFGALYSSMNVLENVGVLLREYSNFSDKEINELAMFWIQKVGLKKESAMLNPNELSGGMKKRVALARALALSPEILFLDEPNSGLDPLSSRALDRLVCELRDNLGVTVVMVTHDVDSIFDILDRFLIVDNKKIIFEGALSEIEKLENNPLEELFKMRAK
;
A
#
# COMPACT_ATOMS: atom_id res chain seq x y z
N MET A 1 -20.53 0.44 -3.82
CA MET A 1 -19.26 1.11 -4.17
C MET A 1 -18.74 0.48 -5.44
N SER A 2 -18.17 1.26 -6.38
CA SER A 2 -17.59 0.76 -7.63
C SER A 2 -16.23 0.10 -7.39
N GLU A 3 -15.91 -0.94 -8.17
CA GLU A 3 -14.58 -1.54 -8.18
C GLU A 3 -13.57 -0.55 -8.77
N ILE A 4 -12.42 -0.39 -8.12
CA ILE A 4 -11.30 0.43 -8.59
C ILE A 4 -10.15 -0.45 -9.08
N ILE A 5 -9.98 -1.65 -8.48
CA ILE A 5 -9.05 -2.69 -8.92
C ILE A 5 -9.85 -3.98 -9.13
N SER A 6 -9.60 -4.67 -10.23
CA SER A 6 -10.13 -6.01 -10.52
C SER A 6 -9.02 -6.89 -11.07
N ALA A 7 -8.78 -8.02 -10.43
CA ALA A 7 -7.85 -9.06 -10.87
C ALA A 7 -8.63 -10.33 -11.19
N LYS A 8 -8.46 -10.90 -12.39
CA LYS A 8 -9.17 -12.10 -12.85
C LYS A 8 -8.20 -13.14 -13.37
N ASN A 9 -8.27 -14.34 -12.76
CA ASN A 9 -7.51 -15.52 -13.16
C ASN A 9 -5.99 -15.26 -13.26
N VAL A 10 -5.45 -14.44 -12.35
CA VAL A 10 -4.06 -13.97 -12.38
C VAL A 10 -3.13 -15.07 -11.91
N THR A 11 -2.14 -15.37 -12.75
CA THR A 11 -1.01 -16.25 -12.40
C THR A 11 0.26 -15.43 -12.40
N THR A 12 1.00 -15.43 -11.31
CA THR A 12 2.29 -14.75 -11.20
C THR A 12 3.42 -15.73 -10.98
N ALA A 13 4.62 -15.41 -11.47
CA ALA A 13 5.80 -16.24 -11.34
C ALA A 13 7.10 -15.43 -11.29
N TYR A 14 8.13 -16.03 -10.73
CA TYR A 14 9.53 -15.63 -10.91
C TYR A 14 10.26 -16.77 -11.65
N GLY A 15 10.54 -16.56 -12.93
CA GLY A 15 11.04 -17.62 -13.80
C GLY A 15 10.07 -18.81 -13.85
N ALA A 16 10.55 -19.99 -13.48
CA ALA A 16 9.72 -21.22 -13.45
C ALA A 16 8.87 -21.36 -12.16
N ARG A 17 9.18 -20.57 -11.10
CA ARG A 17 8.50 -20.68 -9.81
C ARG A 17 7.19 -19.90 -9.82
N ILE A 18 6.06 -20.61 -9.83
CA ILE A 18 4.72 -20.01 -9.69
C ILE A 18 4.54 -19.54 -8.25
N MET A 19 4.13 -18.27 -8.09
CA MET A 19 3.83 -17.63 -6.80
C MET A 19 2.33 -17.59 -6.53
N HIS A 20 1.53 -17.29 -7.57
CA HIS A 20 0.06 -17.35 -7.53
C HIS A 20 -0.44 -18.11 -8.76
N ASP A 21 -1.46 -18.91 -8.56
CA ASP A 21 -2.03 -19.76 -9.60
C ASP A 21 -3.54 -19.49 -9.70
N ASN A 22 -3.92 -18.79 -10.76
CA ASN A 22 -5.32 -18.51 -11.11
C ASN A 22 -6.09 -17.81 -9.97
N VAL A 23 -5.56 -16.73 -9.40
CA VAL A 23 -6.18 -15.95 -8.33
C VAL A 23 -7.04 -14.83 -8.90
N SER A 24 -8.17 -14.55 -8.23
CA SER A 24 -9.09 -13.48 -8.60
C SER A 24 -9.53 -12.74 -7.34
N PHE A 25 -9.62 -11.42 -7.39
CA PHE A 25 -10.09 -10.56 -6.30
C PHE A 25 -10.49 -9.18 -6.83
N ASN A 26 -11.17 -8.39 -6.01
CA ASN A 26 -11.49 -7.02 -6.34
C ASN A 26 -11.30 -6.08 -5.14
N VAL A 27 -10.97 -4.81 -5.44
CA VAL A 27 -10.86 -3.73 -4.46
C VAL A 27 -11.88 -2.65 -4.82
N LYS A 28 -12.67 -2.20 -3.84
CA LYS A 28 -13.67 -1.16 -4.02
C LYS A 28 -13.06 0.22 -3.78
N LYS A 29 -13.66 1.26 -4.38
CA LYS A 29 -13.21 2.64 -4.16
C LYS A 29 -13.41 3.03 -2.69
N ALA A 30 -12.42 3.74 -2.13
CA ALA A 30 -12.41 4.25 -0.77
C ALA A 30 -12.56 3.14 0.31
N GLU A 31 -11.94 1.97 0.09
CA GLU A 31 -11.78 0.95 1.15
C GLU A 31 -10.30 0.76 1.51
N ILE A 32 -10.04 0.25 2.71
CA ILE A 32 -8.74 -0.27 3.13
C ILE A 32 -8.78 -1.78 2.95
N TYR A 33 -8.06 -2.28 1.95
CA TYR A 33 -8.06 -3.68 1.55
C TYR A 33 -6.74 -4.35 1.90
N GLY A 34 -6.80 -5.46 2.65
CA GLY A 34 -5.64 -6.19 3.15
C GLY A 34 -5.21 -7.36 2.27
N PHE A 35 -3.90 -7.52 2.07
CA PHE A 35 -3.29 -8.77 1.57
C PHE A 35 -2.65 -9.48 2.74
N LEU A 36 -3.23 -10.59 3.17
CA LEU A 36 -2.81 -11.40 4.33
C LEU A 36 -2.25 -12.76 3.88
N GLY A 37 -1.58 -13.45 4.80
CA GLY A 37 -1.00 -14.78 4.58
C GLY A 37 0.37 -14.93 5.23
N GLY A 38 0.89 -16.14 5.28
CA GLY A 38 2.19 -16.46 5.86
C GLY A 38 3.37 -15.77 5.17
N SER A 39 4.55 -15.79 5.83
CA SER A 39 5.78 -15.31 5.20
C SER A 39 6.08 -16.12 3.94
N GLY A 40 6.43 -15.43 2.87
CA GLY A 40 6.72 -16.06 1.57
C GLY A 40 5.49 -16.52 0.77
N SER A 41 4.26 -16.28 1.22
CA SER A 41 3.03 -16.63 0.48
C SER A 41 2.84 -15.85 -0.83
N GLY A 42 3.59 -14.74 -1.02
CA GLY A 42 3.56 -13.97 -2.27
C GLY A 42 2.83 -12.62 -2.19
N LYS A 43 2.33 -12.18 -1.04
CA LYS A 43 1.59 -10.91 -0.88
C LYS A 43 2.25 -9.70 -1.58
N THR A 44 3.53 -9.47 -1.28
CA THR A 44 4.31 -8.41 -1.93
C THR A 44 4.46 -8.65 -3.44
N THR A 45 4.51 -9.92 -3.91
CA THR A 45 4.54 -10.23 -5.34
C THR A 45 3.22 -9.84 -6.01
N LEU A 46 2.09 -10.12 -5.37
CA LEU A 46 0.77 -9.73 -5.86
C LEU A 46 0.65 -8.19 -5.94
N MET A 47 1.06 -7.49 -4.87
CA MET A 47 1.10 -6.02 -4.88
C MET A 47 2.03 -5.48 -5.98
N LYS A 48 3.24 -6.06 -6.16
CA LYS A 48 4.17 -5.67 -7.24
C LYS A 48 3.57 -5.84 -8.63
N THR A 49 2.65 -6.78 -8.79
CA THR A 49 1.95 -6.99 -10.07
C THR A 49 0.95 -5.85 -10.35
N LEU A 50 0.30 -5.30 -9.30
CA LEU A 50 -0.60 -4.15 -9.43
C LEU A 50 0.14 -2.83 -9.74
N ILE A 51 1.39 -2.71 -9.33
CA ILE A 51 2.21 -1.49 -9.52
C ILE A 51 3.25 -1.61 -10.64
N TYR A 52 3.03 -2.50 -11.60
CA TYR A 52 3.87 -2.72 -12.80
C TYR A 52 5.31 -3.20 -12.53
N LEU A 53 5.62 -3.75 -11.36
CA LEU A 53 6.97 -4.27 -11.05
C LEU A 53 7.12 -5.77 -11.32
N ASN A 54 6.03 -6.48 -11.57
CA ASN A 54 6.05 -7.91 -11.87
C ASN A 54 4.92 -8.26 -12.85
N GLN A 55 5.24 -8.47 -14.12
CA GLN A 55 4.23 -8.82 -15.11
C GLN A 55 3.61 -10.19 -14.79
N PRO A 56 2.26 -10.33 -14.79
CA PRO A 56 1.62 -11.62 -14.61
C PRO A 56 1.93 -12.55 -15.80
N LYS A 57 1.99 -13.84 -15.54
CA LYS A 57 2.16 -14.87 -16.58
C LYS A 57 0.88 -15.06 -17.39
N SER A 58 -0.27 -14.88 -16.74
CA SER A 58 -1.60 -14.93 -17.36
C SER A 58 -2.63 -14.21 -16.45
N GLY A 59 -3.82 -13.98 -17.00
CA GLY A 59 -4.92 -13.29 -16.33
C GLY A 59 -5.03 -11.83 -16.72
N GLU A 60 -6.03 -11.15 -16.19
CA GLU A 60 -6.32 -9.74 -16.46
C GLU A 60 -6.27 -8.94 -15.15
N ILE A 61 -5.66 -7.75 -15.18
CA ILE A 61 -5.65 -6.81 -14.07
C ILE A 61 -6.12 -5.46 -14.56
N LYS A 62 -7.26 -5.01 -14.02
CA LYS A 62 -7.79 -3.69 -14.30
C LYS A 62 -7.61 -2.76 -13.11
N ILE A 63 -7.12 -1.56 -13.38
CA ILE A 63 -7.12 -0.42 -12.45
C ILE A 63 -7.84 0.72 -13.15
N PHE A 64 -8.78 1.37 -12.46
CA PHE A 64 -9.69 2.37 -13.03
C PHE A 64 -10.46 1.86 -14.27
N GLY A 65 -10.76 0.53 -14.31
CA GLY A 65 -11.47 -0.11 -15.40
C GLY A 65 -10.61 -0.49 -16.62
N GLU A 66 -9.32 -0.16 -16.64
CA GLU A 66 -8.40 -0.41 -17.74
C GLU A 66 -7.42 -1.55 -17.42
N ASP A 67 -7.20 -2.46 -18.37
CA ASP A 67 -6.21 -3.52 -18.22
C ASP A 67 -4.80 -2.94 -18.28
N ILE A 68 -4.18 -2.87 -17.09
CA ILE A 68 -2.90 -2.19 -16.88
C ILE A 68 -1.73 -2.80 -17.65
N TRP A 69 -1.82 -4.05 -18.07
CA TRP A 69 -0.74 -4.72 -18.80
C TRP A 69 -0.93 -4.66 -20.32
N SER A 70 -2.13 -4.27 -20.80
CA SER A 70 -2.48 -4.15 -22.23
C SER A 70 -2.46 -2.70 -22.74
N VAL A 71 -2.58 -1.69 -21.84
CA VAL A 71 -2.54 -0.28 -22.24
C VAL A 71 -1.16 0.17 -22.71
N GLY A 72 -1.12 1.16 -23.62
CA GLY A 72 0.12 1.82 -24.05
C GLY A 72 0.85 2.55 -22.92
N GLU A 73 2.12 2.91 -23.17
CA GLU A 73 3.00 3.46 -22.13
C GLU A 73 2.53 4.79 -21.55
N ASP A 74 2.02 5.69 -22.38
CA ASP A 74 1.49 6.98 -21.93
C ASP A 74 0.33 6.79 -20.96
N ARG A 75 -0.63 5.91 -21.31
CA ARG A 75 -1.76 5.61 -20.44
C ARG A 75 -1.35 4.91 -19.16
N ARG A 76 -0.35 4.02 -19.25
CA ARG A 76 0.26 3.38 -18.08
C ARG A 76 0.87 4.40 -17.12
N ASN A 77 1.55 5.42 -17.65
CA ASN A 77 2.12 6.49 -16.83
C ASN A 77 1.03 7.33 -16.15
N GLU A 78 -0.05 7.66 -16.86
CA GLU A 78 -1.20 8.35 -16.25
C GLU A 78 -1.80 7.54 -15.08
N ILE A 79 -1.95 6.22 -15.22
CA ILE A 79 -2.43 5.35 -14.14
C ILE A 79 -1.43 5.31 -12.97
N ARG A 80 -0.12 5.24 -13.25
CA ARG A 80 0.93 5.26 -12.21
C ARG A 80 0.91 6.53 -11.38
N LEU A 81 0.69 7.67 -11.99
CA LEU A 81 0.64 8.98 -11.30
C LEU A 81 -0.55 9.09 -10.32
N LYS A 82 -1.60 8.29 -10.52
CA LYS A 82 -2.73 8.18 -9.60
C LYS A 82 -2.51 7.16 -8.48
N CYS A 83 -1.36 6.50 -8.45
CA CYS A 83 -1.00 5.47 -7.48
C CYS A 83 0.20 5.91 -6.64
N GLY A 84 0.05 5.97 -5.33
CA GLY A 84 1.15 6.15 -4.40
C GLY A 84 1.66 4.79 -3.91
N VAL A 85 2.98 4.66 -3.70
CA VAL A 85 3.58 3.40 -3.24
C VAL A 85 4.55 3.67 -2.08
N MET A 86 4.35 2.95 -0.98
CA MET A 86 5.26 2.88 0.14
C MET A 86 5.78 1.45 0.29
N PHE A 87 7.08 1.26 0.10
CA PHE A 87 7.75 -0.03 0.30
C PHE A 87 8.14 -0.24 1.76
N GLN A 88 8.29 -1.49 2.17
CA GLN A 88 8.57 -1.93 3.55
C GLN A 88 9.70 -1.16 4.25
N PHE A 89 10.81 -0.87 3.54
CA PHE A 89 11.95 -0.13 4.06
C PHE A 89 11.96 1.36 3.68
N GLY A 90 10.84 1.87 3.17
CA GLY A 90 10.68 3.27 2.77
C GLY A 90 11.33 3.63 1.45
N ALA A 91 12.40 2.97 1.03
CA ALA A 91 13.15 3.24 -0.21
C ALA A 91 13.46 4.74 -0.42
N LEU A 92 13.92 5.42 0.64
CA LEU A 92 14.29 6.85 0.57
C LEU A 92 15.61 7.03 -0.20
N TYR A 93 15.70 8.11 -0.94
CA TYR A 93 16.95 8.52 -1.59
C TYR A 93 17.92 9.04 -0.54
N SER A 94 19.05 8.34 -0.34
CA SER A 94 20.03 8.63 0.70
C SER A 94 20.78 9.95 0.51
N SER A 95 20.84 10.44 -0.73
CA SER A 95 21.45 11.72 -1.12
C SER A 95 20.53 12.93 -0.98
N MET A 96 19.27 12.72 -0.61
CA MET A 96 18.24 13.74 -0.50
C MET A 96 17.78 13.86 0.95
N ASN A 97 17.56 15.09 1.43
CA ASN A 97 16.93 15.32 2.73
C ASN A 97 15.42 14.95 2.68
N VAL A 98 14.73 15.08 3.79
CA VAL A 98 13.28 14.74 3.89
C VAL A 98 12.43 15.57 2.94
N LEU A 99 12.64 16.89 2.85
CA LEU A 99 11.89 17.77 1.97
C LEU A 99 12.06 17.39 0.50
N GLU A 100 13.30 17.12 0.11
CA GLU A 100 13.66 16.68 -1.23
C GLU A 100 13.08 15.31 -1.57
N ASN A 101 13.14 14.35 -0.64
CA ASN A 101 12.53 13.04 -0.81
C ASN A 101 11.03 13.12 -1.06
N VAL A 102 10.31 13.97 -0.31
CA VAL A 102 8.87 14.13 -0.48
C VAL A 102 8.54 14.91 -1.77
N GLY A 103 9.33 15.93 -2.10
CA GLY A 103 9.12 16.79 -3.28
C GLY A 103 9.55 16.16 -4.61
N VAL A 104 10.31 15.05 -4.62
CA VAL A 104 10.92 14.50 -5.85
C VAL A 104 9.90 14.18 -6.95
N LEU A 105 8.77 13.57 -6.58
CA LEU A 105 7.73 13.23 -7.56
C LEU A 105 7.03 14.48 -8.11
N LEU A 106 6.87 15.51 -7.28
CA LEU A 106 6.33 16.80 -7.74
C LEU A 106 7.26 17.49 -8.75
N ARG A 107 8.59 17.44 -8.52
CA ARG A 107 9.58 17.99 -9.48
C ARG A 107 9.55 17.27 -10.81
N GLU A 108 9.38 15.95 -10.80
CA GLU A 108 9.43 15.13 -12.01
C GLU A 108 8.13 15.22 -12.83
N TYR A 109 6.97 15.28 -12.15
CA TYR A 109 5.67 15.05 -12.78
C TYR A 109 4.69 16.24 -12.68
N SER A 110 5.12 17.41 -12.21
CA SER A 110 4.29 18.62 -12.20
C SER A 110 5.01 19.81 -12.83
N ASN A 111 4.24 20.86 -13.12
CA ASN A 111 4.76 22.15 -13.60
C ASN A 111 4.86 23.18 -12.46
N PHE A 112 4.87 22.73 -11.19
CA PHE A 112 4.97 23.61 -10.04
C PHE A 112 6.36 24.24 -9.94
N SER A 113 6.41 25.47 -9.47
CA SER A 113 7.67 26.13 -9.08
C SER A 113 8.29 25.44 -7.86
N ASP A 114 9.60 25.62 -7.65
CA ASP A 114 10.30 25.09 -6.46
C ASP A 114 9.64 25.53 -5.14
N LYS A 115 9.09 26.75 -5.10
CA LYS A 115 8.37 27.27 -3.95
C LYS A 115 7.11 26.45 -3.66
N GLU A 116 6.28 26.21 -4.67
CA GLU A 116 5.05 25.43 -4.56
C GLU A 116 5.35 23.96 -4.20
N ILE A 117 6.38 23.36 -4.79
CA ILE A 117 6.84 22.01 -4.48
C ILE A 117 7.24 21.92 -3.00
N ASN A 118 8.02 22.87 -2.50
CA ASN A 118 8.47 22.89 -1.12
C ASN A 118 7.30 23.10 -0.14
N GLU A 119 6.32 23.93 -0.48
CA GLU A 119 5.10 24.13 0.31
C GLU A 119 4.26 22.86 0.37
N LEU A 120 4.03 22.18 -0.75
CA LEU A 120 3.29 20.92 -0.82
C LEU A 120 4.04 19.77 -0.11
N ALA A 121 5.35 19.67 -0.31
CA ALA A 121 6.16 18.68 0.41
C ALA A 121 6.11 18.91 1.92
N MET A 122 6.22 20.16 2.37
CA MET A 122 6.09 20.52 3.79
C MET A 122 4.69 20.20 4.34
N PHE A 123 3.64 20.45 3.58
CA PHE A 123 2.27 20.06 3.95
C PHE A 123 2.18 18.57 4.24
N TRP A 124 2.68 17.72 3.33
CA TRP A 124 2.64 16.27 3.52
C TRP A 124 3.54 15.79 4.67
N ILE A 125 4.73 16.40 4.86
CA ILE A 125 5.61 16.12 6.00
C ILE A 125 4.86 16.34 7.32
N GLN A 126 4.17 17.46 7.46
CA GLN A 126 3.38 17.77 8.66
C GLN A 126 2.14 16.88 8.78
N LYS A 127 1.45 16.59 7.67
CA LYS A 127 0.25 15.75 7.64
C LYS A 127 0.54 14.32 8.13
N VAL A 128 1.72 13.76 7.82
CA VAL A 128 2.14 12.46 8.34
C VAL A 128 2.69 12.53 9.77
N GLY A 129 2.56 13.67 10.45
CA GLY A 129 2.93 13.86 11.86
C GLY A 129 4.43 14.05 12.10
N LEU A 130 5.20 14.46 11.09
CA LEU A 130 6.59 14.89 11.27
C LEU A 130 6.65 16.38 11.61
N LYS A 131 7.63 16.77 12.44
CA LYS A 131 7.89 18.17 12.77
C LYS A 131 8.53 18.88 11.57
N LYS A 132 8.30 20.20 11.45
CA LYS A 132 8.85 21.04 10.38
C LYS A 132 10.38 20.97 10.32
N GLU A 133 11.03 20.90 11.48
CA GLU A 133 12.49 20.83 11.62
C GLU A 133 13.07 19.55 11.00
N SER A 134 12.26 18.49 10.90
CA SER A 134 12.70 17.24 10.29
C SER A 134 12.90 17.35 8.77
N ALA A 135 12.40 18.40 8.14
CA ALA A 135 12.45 18.58 6.68
C ALA A 135 13.88 18.61 6.12
N MET A 136 14.83 19.10 6.90
CA MET A 136 16.22 19.24 6.49
C MET A 136 17.11 18.05 6.90
N LEU A 137 16.57 17.07 7.63
CA LEU A 137 17.30 15.86 8.03
C LEU A 137 17.50 14.92 6.85
N ASN A 138 18.63 14.22 6.85
CA ASN A 138 18.90 13.15 5.89
C ASN A 138 18.32 11.80 6.38
N PRO A 139 18.08 10.83 5.50
CA PRO A 139 17.50 9.53 5.89
C PRO A 139 18.27 8.78 6.97
N ASN A 140 19.59 8.94 7.06
CA ASN A 140 20.43 8.32 8.09
C ASN A 140 20.24 8.92 9.50
N GLU A 141 19.71 10.13 9.59
CA GLU A 141 19.41 10.83 10.85
C GLU A 141 18.02 10.51 11.40
N LEU A 142 17.20 9.77 10.62
CA LEU A 142 15.82 9.45 10.97
C LEU A 142 15.70 8.12 11.72
N SER A 143 14.80 8.08 12.72
CA SER A 143 14.34 6.82 13.29
C SER A 143 13.58 5.97 12.26
N GLY A 144 13.41 4.67 12.52
CA GLY A 144 12.64 3.78 11.64
C GLY A 144 11.22 4.29 11.36
N GLY A 145 10.54 4.75 12.40
CA GLY A 145 9.19 5.33 12.27
C GLY A 145 9.17 6.63 11.46
N MET A 146 10.18 7.50 11.63
CA MET A 146 10.29 8.71 10.81
C MET A 146 10.52 8.38 9.33
N LYS A 147 11.39 7.39 9.02
CA LYS A 147 11.61 6.93 7.64
C LYS A 147 10.33 6.48 6.97
N LYS A 148 9.48 5.73 7.68
CA LYS A 148 8.19 5.27 7.19
C LYS A 148 7.22 6.43 6.94
N ARG A 149 7.16 7.41 7.83
CA ARG A 149 6.36 8.61 7.66
C ARG A 149 6.82 9.46 6.45
N VAL A 150 8.13 9.60 6.23
CA VAL A 150 8.67 10.27 5.03
C VAL A 150 8.30 9.51 3.76
N ALA A 151 8.42 8.18 3.76
CA ALA A 151 8.03 7.36 2.62
C ALA A 151 6.54 7.46 2.30
N LEU A 152 5.69 7.52 3.33
CA LEU A 152 4.25 7.75 3.18
C LEU A 152 3.98 9.16 2.64
N ALA A 153 4.63 10.21 3.18
CA ALA A 153 4.50 11.58 2.68
C ALA A 153 4.87 11.68 1.18
N ARG A 154 5.97 11.01 0.77
CA ARG A 154 6.37 10.93 -0.64
C ARG A 154 5.33 10.22 -1.50
N ALA A 155 4.77 9.11 -1.02
CA ALA A 155 3.73 8.37 -1.73
C ALA A 155 2.45 9.19 -1.92
N LEU A 156 2.17 10.13 -1.01
CA LEU A 156 1.01 11.01 -1.03
C LEU A 156 1.23 12.31 -1.84
N ALA A 157 2.47 12.64 -2.19
CA ALA A 157 2.84 13.95 -2.76
C ALA A 157 2.04 14.33 -4.01
N LEU A 158 1.72 13.36 -4.88
CA LEU A 158 0.91 13.56 -6.09
C LEU A 158 -0.60 13.42 -5.84
N SER A 159 -1.05 13.36 -4.58
CA SER A 159 -2.47 13.18 -4.21
C SER A 159 -3.12 11.97 -4.91
N PRO A 160 -2.60 10.74 -4.69
CA PRO A 160 -3.04 9.55 -5.40
C PRO A 160 -4.48 9.16 -5.05
N GLU A 161 -5.16 8.48 -6.00
CA GLU A 161 -6.46 7.86 -5.75
C GLU A 161 -6.32 6.47 -5.10
N ILE A 162 -5.18 5.79 -5.32
CA ILE A 162 -4.85 4.49 -4.72
C ILE A 162 -3.49 4.58 -4.02
N LEU A 163 -3.42 4.08 -2.79
CA LEU A 163 -2.20 4.00 -2.00
C LEU A 163 -1.86 2.52 -1.71
N PHE A 164 -0.69 2.09 -2.18
CA PHE A 164 -0.15 0.76 -1.91
C PHE A 164 0.86 0.83 -0.77
N LEU A 165 0.64 0.05 0.29
CA LEU A 165 1.47 0.01 1.49
C LEU A 165 2.02 -1.40 1.70
N ASP A 166 3.33 -1.58 1.61
CA ASP A 166 3.99 -2.85 1.87
C ASP A 166 4.54 -2.87 3.31
N GLU A 167 3.85 -3.58 4.20
CA GLU A 167 4.17 -3.72 5.62
C GLU A 167 4.48 -2.38 6.32
N PRO A 168 3.53 -1.43 6.31
CA PRO A 168 3.78 -0.07 6.80
C PRO A 168 4.14 -0.05 8.29
N ASN A 169 3.61 -0.97 9.10
CA ASN A 169 3.80 -1.03 10.55
C ASN A 169 5.00 -1.86 11.00
N SER A 170 5.66 -2.59 10.07
CA SER A 170 6.77 -3.48 10.45
C SER A 170 7.91 -2.72 11.13
N GLY A 171 8.33 -3.18 12.33
CA GLY A 171 9.42 -2.57 13.09
C GLY A 171 9.07 -1.25 13.79
N LEU A 172 7.80 -0.88 13.85
CA LEU A 172 7.32 0.22 14.68
C LEU A 172 6.96 -0.26 16.09
N ASP A 173 7.07 0.65 17.07
CA ASP A 173 6.47 0.44 18.37
C ASP A 173 4.93 0.53 18.28
N PRO A 174 4.17 -0.03 19.26
CA PRO A 174 2.72 -0.08 19.19
C PRO A 174 2.03 1.29 19.07
N LEU A 175 2.58 2.33 19.70
CA LEU A 175 2.00 3.68 19.63
C LEU A 175 2.18 4.29 18.24
N SER A 176 3.37 4.11 17.65
CA SER A 176 3.69 4.57 16.29
C SER A 176 2.86 3.82 15.25
N SER A 177 2.65 2.50 15.42
CA SER A 177 1.79 1.67 14.57
C SER A 177 0.36 2.19 14.57
N ARG A 178 -0.25 2.33 15.74
CA ARG A 178 -1.63 2.87 15.87
C ARG A 178 -1.79 4.29 15.32
N ALA A 179 -0.75 5.14 15.46
CA ALA A 179 -0.79 6.48 14.89
C ALA A 179 -0.73 6.46 13.36
N LEU A 180 -0.01 5.50 12.77
CA LEU A 180 0.03 5.29 11.32
C LEU A 180 -1.32 4.74 10.81
N ASP A 181 -1.91 3.77 11.50
CA ASP A 181 -3.22 3.21 11.17
C ASP A 181 -4.32 4.28 11.18
N ARG A 182 -4.35 5.14 12.22
CA ARG A 182 -5.28 6.28 12.26
C ARG A 182 -5.10 7.21 11.06
N LEU A 183 -3.85 7.52 10.69
CA LEU A 183 -3.58 8.35 9.52
C LEU A 183 -4.09 7.69 8.24
N VAL A 184 -3.92 6.37 8.09
CA VAL A 184 -4.45 5.63 6.93
C VAL A 184 -5.98 5.71 6.88
N CYS A 185 -6.67 5.56 8.03
CA CYS A 185 -8.12 5.78 8.11
C CYS A 185 -8.51 7.21 7.73
N GLU A 186 -7.80 8.23 8.25
CA GLU A 186 -8.06 9.63 7.89
C GLU A 186 -7.89 9.91 6.39
N LEU A 187 -6.92 9.29 5.73
CA LEU A 187 -6.72 9.43 4.28
C LEU A 187 -7.89 8.83 3.50
N ARG A 188 -8.40 7.65 3.90
CA ARG A 188 -9.60 7.05 3.31
C ARG A 188 -10.83 7.93 3.57
N ASP A 189 -11.08 8.30 4.82
CA ASP A 189 -12.34 8.95 5.24
C ASP A 189 -12.45 10.38 4.73
N ASN A 190 -11.35 11.15 4.74
CA ASN A 190 -11.37 12.58 4.41
C ASN A 190 -11.01 12.85 2.95
N LEU A 191 -10.19 11.99 2.31
CA LEU A 191 -9.72 12.21 0.94
C LEU A 191 -10.26 11.16 -0.05
N GLY A 192 -10.97 10.14 0.43
CA GLY A 192 -11.51 9.07 -0.42
C GLY A 192 -10.42 8.20 -1.06
N VAL A 193 -9.21 8.17 -0.50
CA VAL A 193 -8.11 7.35 -0.98
C VAL A 193 -8.42 5.87 -0.75
N THR A 194 -8.28 5.06 -1.79
CA THR A 194 -8.33 3.60 -1.65
C THR A 194 -6.98 3.09 -1.20
N VAL A 195 -6.93 2.22 -0.21
CA VAL A 195 -5.67 1.69 0.33
C VAL A 195 -5.60 0.19 0.10
N VAL A 196 -4.50 -0.27 -0.48
CA VAL A 196 -4.15 -1.71 -0.57
C VAL A 196 -2.93 -1.93 0.31
N MET A 197 -3.08 -2.72 1.36
CA MET A 197 -2.04 -2.92 2.37
C MET A 197 -1.63 -4.38 2.49
N VAL A 198 -0.34 -4.66 2.32
CA VAL A 198 0.25 -5.93 2.76
C VAL A 198 0.58 -5.78 4.23
N THR A 199 0.01 -6.63 5.08
CA THR A 199 0.29 -6.61 6.51
C THR A 199 0.20 -8.01 7.14
N HIS A 200 0.90 -8.19 8.25
CA HIS A 200 0.76 -9.28 9.20
C HIS A 200 0.53 -8.75 10.64
N ASP A 201 0.37 -7.43 10.76
CA ASP A 201 0.09 -6.77 12.03
C ASP A 201 -1.35 -7.05 12.46
N VAL A 202 -1.50 -7.67 13.64
CA VAL A 202 -2.81 -8.15 14.15
C VAL A 202 -3.75 -6.97 14.42
N ASP A 203 -3.24 -5.91 15.06
CA ASP A 203 -4.06 -4.75 15.41
C ASP A 203 -4.60 -4.10 14.12
N SER A 204 -3.76 -3.88 13.10
CA SER A 204 -4.19 -3.33 11.82
C SER A 204 -5.24 -4.19 11.12
N ILE A 205 -5.07 -5.53 11.14
CA ILE A 205 -6.05 -6.45 10.52
C ILE A 205 -7.44 -6.25 11.11
N PHE A 206 -7.53 -6.12 12.42
CA PHE A 206 -8.81 -6.04 13.13
C PHE A 206 -9.38 -4.62 13.19
N ASP A 207 -8.52 -3.60 13.25
CA ASP A 207 -8.95 -2.24 13.57
C ASP A 207 -9.21 -1.39 12.33
N ILE A 208 -8.52 -1.65 11.19
CA ILE A 208 -8.62 -0.74 10.04
C ILE A 208 -8.98 -1.38 8.71
N LEU A 209 -8.85 -2.72 8.53
CA LEU A 209 -9.20 -3.34 7.25
C LEU A 209 -10.72 -3.44 7.08
N ASP A 210 -11.23 -2.95 5.96
CA ASP A 210 -12.64 -3.10 5.58
C ASP A 210 -12.89 -4.51 5.00
N ARG A 211 -11.99 -4.94 4.11
CA ARG A 211 -11.96 -6.27 3.51
C ARG A 211 -10.53 -6.72 3.30
N PHE A 212 -10.33 -8.00 3.14
CA PHE A 212 -9.01 -8.57 2.88
C PHE A 212 -9.10 -9.91 2.14
N LEU A 213 -7.99 -10.28 1.53
CA LEU A 213 -7.76 -11.63 1.04
C LEU A 213 -6.67 -12.33 1.86
N ILE A 214 -6.72 -13.66 1.90
CA ILE A 214 -5.67 -14.50 2.50
C ILE A 214 -5.08 -15.37 1.41
N VAL A 215 -3.76 -15.25 1.22
CA VAL A 215 -2.99 -16.09 0.29
C VAL A 215 -2.35 -17.24 1.07
N ASP A 216 -2.67 -18.47 0.66
CA ASP A 216 -1.98 -19.67 1.10
C ASP A 216 -1.83 -20.65 -0.06
N ASN A 217 -0.72 -21.39 -0.08
CA ASN A 217 -0.43 -22.39 -1.12
C ASN A 217 -0.71 -21.89 -2.55
N LYS A 218 -0.30 -20.65 -2.88
CA LYS A 218 -0.45 -19.99 -4.19
C LYS A 218 -1.89 -19.65 -4.58
N LYS A 219 -2.86 -19.83 -3.71
CA LYS A 219 -4.28 -19.56 -3.92
C LYS A 219 -4.78 -18.50 -2.96
N ILE A 220 -5.89 -17.85 -3.31
CA ILE A 220 -6.67 -17.10 -2.34
C ILE A 220 -7.61 -18.10 -1.67
N ILE A 221 -7.42 -18.28 -0.36
CA ILE A 221 -8.23 -19.20 0.46
C ILE A 221 -9.41 -18.52 1.12
N PHE A 222 -9.40 -17.18 1.18
CA PHE A 222 -10.48 -16.35 1.67
C PHE A 222 -10.40 -14.96 1.03
N GLU A 223 -11.55 -14.36 0.73
CA GLU A 223 -11.74 -12.95 0.41
C GLU A 223 -13.04 -12.45 1.02
N GLY A 224 -12.99 -11.40 1.83
CA GLY A 224 -14.19 -10.84 2.47
C GLY A 224 -13.85 -9.89 3.62
N ALA A 225 -14.88 -9.55 4.40
CA ALA A 225 -14.76 -8.75 5.62
C ALA A 225 -14.48 -9.64 6.84
N LEU A 226 -14.01 -9.01 7.93
CA LEU A 226 -13.72 -9.70 9.18
C LEU A 226 -14.95 -10.47 9.72
N SER A 227 -16.13 -9.86 9.65
CA SER A 227 -17.39 -10.48 10.09
C SER A 227 -17.83 -11.71 9.27
N GLU A 228 -17.24 -11.91 8.09
CA GLU A 228 -17.51 -13.07 7.23
C GLU A 228 -16.59 -14.23 7.59
N ILE A 229 -15.29 -13.96 7.86
CA ILE A 229 -14.33 -14.99 8.23
C ILE A 229 -14.61 -15.59 9.64
N GLU A 230 -15.15 -14.77 10.56
CA GLU A 230 -15.55 -15.21 11.91
C GLU A 230 -16.60 -16.33 11.89
N LYS A 231 -17.39 -16.43 10.83
CA LYS A 231 -18.46 -17.42 10.66
C LYS A 231 -17.98 -18.73 10.05
N LEU A 232 -16.71 -18.82 9.63
CA LEU A 232 -16.16 -20.02 9.03
C LEU A 232 -15.82 -21.06 10.11
N GLU A 233 -16.25 -22.31 9.92
CA GLU A 233 -15.91 -23.43 10.79
C GLU A 233 -14.39 -23.68 10.88
N ASN A 234 -13.66 -23.47 9.77
CA ASN A 234 -12.20 -23.54 9.70
C ASN A 234 -11.63 -22.15 9.42
N ASN A 235 -11.64 -21.27 10.41
CA ASN A 235 -11.19 -19.90 10.28
C ASN A 235 -9.65 -19.83 10.16
N PRO A 236 -9.08 -19.41 9.03
CA PRO A 236 -7.63 -19.31 8.85
C PRO A 236 -6.94 -18.31 9.80
N LEU A 237 -7.70 -17.41 10.42
CA LEU A 237 -7.21 -16.44 11.40
C LEU A 237 -7.51 -16.82 12.85
N GLU A 238 -7.97 -18.05 13.14
CA GLU A 238 -8.38 -18.46 14.49
C GLU A 238 -7.29 -18.24 15.55
N GLU A 239 -6.02 -18.49 15.21
CA GLU A 239 -4.90 -18.23 16.11
C GLU A 239 -4.70 -16.75 16.41
N LEU A 240 -4.90 -15.86 15.40
CA LEU A 240 -4.82 -14.40 15.57
C LEU A 240 -5.96 -13.88 16.47
N PHE A 241 -7.17 -14.43 16.32
CA PHE A 241 -8.29 -14.10 17.23
C PHE A 241 -7.96 -14.47 18.68
N LYS A 242 -7.35 -15.65 18.91
CA LYS A 242 -6.92 -16.08 20.24
C LYS A 242 -5.81 -15.20 20.83
N MET A 243 -4.92 -14.66 20.00
CA MET A 243 -3.86 -13.75 20.44
C MET A 243 -4.41 -12.38 20.87
N ARG A 244 -5.42 -11.85 20.18
CA ARG A 244 -6.05 -10.58 20.52
C ARG A 244 -6.92 -10.64 21.78
N ALA A 245 -7.48 -11.79 22.10
CA ALA A 245 -8.36 -11.99 23.26
C ALA A 245 -7.60 -12.10 24.61
N LYS A 246 -6.28 -12.13 24.59
CA LYS A 246 -5.39 -12.12 25.75
C LYS A 246 -4.81 -10.73 26.00
#